data_be8c8ccaddc6cf7f5f9530f195661d32
#
_entry.id   be8c8ccaddc6cf7f5f9530f195661d32
#
_cell.length_a   1.000
_cell.length_b   1.000
_cell.length_c   1.000
_cell.angle_alpha   90.00
_cell.angle_beta   90.00
_cell.angle_gamma   90.00
#
_symmetry.space_group_name_H-M   'P 1'
#
loop_
_entity.id
_entity.type
_entity.pdbx_description
1 polymer ?
#
loop_
_entity_poly.entity_id
_entity_poly.type
_entity_poly.pdbx_seq_one_letter_code
_entity_poly.pdbx_strand_id
1 'polypeptide(L)'
;METEELTIGRVHHGRNIRRTRIEKNMNQEGLSELVHLSQPAVSKYEKMKVIDDEMLQRFARALNVPFDYLKTLEEDRKSVV
;
A
#
# COMPACT_ATOMS: atom_id res chain seq x y z
N MET A 1 -3.78 25.11 -5.11
CA MET A 1 -3.61 24.72 -4.77
C MET A 1 -3.68 23.55 -4.77
N GLU A 2 -3.92 23.24 -4.58
CA GLU A 2 -4.04 22.09 -4.42
C GLU A 2 -4.03 21.33 -5.54
N THR A 3 -4.15 21.72 -6.50
CA THR A 3 -4.17 21.02 -7.63
C THR A 3 -3.00 20.26 -7.83
N GLU A 4 -1.93 20.83 -7.66
CA GLU A 4 -0.79 20.15 -7.96
C GLU A 4 -0.64 19.14 -7.01
N GLU A 5 -0.97 19.33 -5.85
CA GLU A 5 -0.72 18.33 -5.03
C GLU A 5 -1.56 17.23 -5.35
N LEU A 6 -2.62 17.40 -5.94
CA LEU A 6 -3.39 16.32 -6.35
C LEU A 6 -2.65 15.48 -7.29
N THR A 7 -1.87 16.04 -8.11
CA THR A 7 -1.16 15.29 -9.08
C THR A 7 -0.03 14.59 -8.52
N ILE A 8 0.71 15.24 -7.69
CA ILE A 8 1.86 14.64 -7.18
C ILE A 8 1.61 13.71 -6.11
N GLY A 9 0.63 13.88 -5.34
CA GLY A 9 0.45 13.05 -4.19
C GLY A 9 -0.39 11.85 -4.39
N ARG A 10 -0.58 11.42 -5.61
CA ARG A 10 -1.42 10.31 -5.84
C ARG A 10 -0.94 8.98 -5.38
N VAL A 11 0.32 8.74 -5.43
CA VAL A 11 0.84 7.44 -5.04
C VAL A 11 1.04 7.44 -3.53
N HIS A 12 0.42 6.49 -2.87
CA HIS A 12 0.57 6.34 -1.42
C HIS A 12 0.79 4.87 -1.17
N HIS A 13 2.04 4.51 -0.90
CA HIS A 13 2.41 3.11 -0.79
C HIS A 13 1.61 2.38 0.29
N GLY A 14 1.45 2.99 1.43
CA GLY A 14 0.72 2.34 2.51
C GLY A 14 -0.72 2.09 2.17
N ARG A 15 -1.37 3.06 1.52
CA ARG A 15 -2.75 2.85 1.12
C ARG A 15 -2.88 1.80 0.05
N ASN A 16 -1.87 1.71 -0.81
CA ASN A 16 -1.88 0.67 -1.83
C ASN A 16 -1.84 -0.71 -1.19
N ILE A 17 -1.01 -0.85 -0.15
CA ILE A 17 -0.93 -2.09 0.58
C ILE A 17 -2.27 -2.39 1.24
N ARG A 18 -2.85 -1.40 1.90
CA ARG A 18 -4.10 -1.61 2.61
C ARG A 18 -5.22 -1.98 1.64
N ARG A 19 -5.30 -1.27 0.53
CA ARG A 19 -6.34 -1.57 -0.45
C ARG A 19 -6.19 -2.98 -0.99
N THR A 20 -4.97 -3.36 -1.33
CA THR A 20 -4.73 -4.69 -1.88
C THR A 20 -5.06 -5.76 -0.84
N ARG A 21 -4.69 -5.50 0.41
CA ARG A 21 -4.98 -6.45 1.47
C ARG A 21 -6.48 -6.66 1.62
N ILE A 22 -7.24 -5.59 1.59
CA ILE A 22 -8.68 -5.68 1.73
C ILE A 22 -9.28 -6.40 0.54
N GLU A 23 -8.76 -6.14 -0.65
CA GLU A 23 -9.25 -6.83 -1.84
C GLU A 23 -9.02 -8.32 -1.76
N LYS A 24 -7.99 -8.74 -1.02
CA LYS A 24 -7.69 -10.15 -0.88
C LYS A 24 -8.37 -10.75 0.34
N ASN A 25 -9.27 -9.99 0.98
CA ASN A 25 -9.99 -10.45 2.16
C ASN A 25 -9.06 -10.84 3.30
N MET A 26 -8.02 -10.06 3.47
CA MET A 26 -7.01 -10.36 4.48
C MET A 26 -7.02 -9.27 5.54
N ASN A 27 -6.94 -9.63 6.81
CA ASN A 27 -6.86 -8.59 7.83
C ASN A 27 -5.39 -8.28 8.12
N GLN A 28 -5.16 -7.27 8.96
CA GLN A 28 -3.79 -6.85 9.24
C GLN A 28 -2.99 -7.95 9.91
N GLU A 29 -3.65 -8.70 10.78
CA GLU A 29 -2.94 -9.76 11.46
C GLU A 29 -2.47 -10.83 10.49
N GLY A 30 -3.32 -11.20 9.54
CA GLY A 30 -2.94 -12.17 8.53
C GLY A 30 -1.77 -11.69 7.69
N LEU A 31 -1.81 -10.42 7.28
CA LEU A 31 -0.71 -9.90 6.50
C LEU A 31 0.57 -9.84 7.33
N SER A 32 0.44 -9.50 8.61
CA SER A 32 1.62 -9.40 9.45
C SER A 32 2.37 -10.73 9.53
N GLU A 33 1.62 -11.83 9.56
CA GLU A 33 2.27 -13.12 9.60
C GLU A 33 3.00 -13.41 8.31
N LEU A 34 2.44 -13.01 7.19
CA LEU A 34 3.08 -13.28 5.91
C LEU A 34 4.33 -12.45 5.70
N VAL A 35 4.38 -11.24 6.21
CA VAL A 35 5.57 -10.41 6.04
C VAL A 35 6.51 -10.51 7.23
N HIS A 36 6.15 -11.34 8.22
CA HIS A 36 7.00 -11.53 9.40
C HIS A 36 7.20 -10.23 10.18
N LEU A 37 6.13 -9.51 10.36
CA LEU A 37 6.14 -8.30 11.15
C LEU A 37 5.02 -8.38 12.18
N SER A 38 5.02 -7.48 13.13
CA SER A 38 3.92 -7.44 14.08
C SER A 38 2.74 -6.72 13.44
N GLN A 39 1.57 -6.93 13.98
CA GLN A 39 0.40 -6.27 13.44
C GLN A 39 0.50 -4.74 13.59
N PRO A 40 1.00 -4.20 14.72
CA PRO A 40 1.18 -2.75 14.79
C PRO A 40 2.16 -2.22 13.75
N ALA A 41 3.17 -3.01 13.38
CA ALA A 41 4.09 -2.59 12.36
C ALA A 41 3.38 -2.52 10.99
N VAL A 42 2.53 -3.49 10.69
CA VAL A 42 1.78 -3.45 9.45
C VAL A 42 0.88 -2.22 9.45
N SER A 43 0.23 -1.94 10.57
CA SER A 43 -0.63 -0.78 10.67
C SER A 43 0.15 0.49 10.39
N LYS A 44 1.37 0.57 10.91
CA LYS A 44 2.21 1.73 10.69
C LYS A 44 2.57 1.88 9.22
N TYR A 45 2.97 0.77 8.57
CA TYR A 45 3.33 0.84 7.18
C TYR A 45 2.14 1.24 6.31
N GLU A 46 0.95 0.81 6.67
CA GLU A 46 -0.21 1.16 5.87
C GLU A 46 -0.52 2.66 5.93
N LYS A 47 0.08 3.37 6.88
CA LYS A 47 -0.12 4.81 6.96
C LYS A 47 1.00 5.60 6.33
N MET A 48 2.06 4.93 5.87
CA MET A 48 3.20 5.61 5.31
C MET A 48 3.01 5.87 3.84
N LYS A 49 3.24 7.10 3.43
CA LYS A 49 3.08 7.44 2.03
C LYS A 49 4.19 6.84 1.18
N VAL A 50 5.39 6.80 1.71
CA VAL A 50 6.53 6.27 0.98
C VAL A 50 7.16 5.17 1.80
N ILE A 51 7.34 4.00 1.18
CA ILE A 51 7.94 2.85 1.83
C ILE A 51 9.11 2.44 0.96
N ASP A 52 10.23 2.08 1.58
CA ASP A 52 11.40 1.71 0.80
C ASP A 52 11.14 0.46 -0.03
N ASP A 53 11.90 0.33 -1.10
CA ASP A 53 11.64 -0.71 -2.08
C ASP A 53 11.74 -2.11 -1.49
N GLU A 54 12.69 -2.33 -0.61
CA GLU A 54 12.86 -3.65 -0.06
C GLU A 54 11.64 -4.09 0.73
N MET A 55 11.12 -3.21 1.58
CA MET A 55 9.96 -3.54 2.36
C MET A 55 8.72 -3.64 1.47
N LEU A 56 8.64 -2.76 0.48
CA LEU A 56 7.51 -2.78 -0.42
C LEU A 56 7.48 -4.10 -1.19
N GLN A 57 8.66 -4.61 -1.54
CA GLN A 57 8.74 -5.89 -2.22
C GLN A 57 8.24 -7.02 -1.33
N ARG A 58 8.53 -6.96 -0.04
CA ARG A 58 8.04 -7.97 0.88
C ARG A 58 6.52 -7.98 0.93
N PHE A 59 5.93 -6.79 0.98
CA PHE A 59 4.48 -6.72 0.98
C PHE A 59 3.91 -7.21 -0.35
N ALA A 60 4.58 -6.90 -1.45
CA ALA A 60 4.09 -7.35 -2.76
C ALA A 60 4.07 -8.86 -2.83
N ARG A 61 5.11 -9.49 -2.32
CA ARG A 61 5.14 -10.95 -2.33
C ARG A 61 4.06 -11.53 -1.43
N ALA A 62 3.91 -10.96 -0.25
CA ALA A 62 2.93 -11.46 0.69
C ALA A 62 1.52 -11.32 0.12
N LEU A 63 1.28 -10.26 -0.62
CA LEU A 63 -0.04 -10.03 -1.19
C LEU A 63 -0.19 -10.67 -2.57
N ASN A 64 0.90 -11.24 -3.09
CA ASN A 64 0.88 -11.92 -4.38
C ASN A 64 0.51 -10.98 -5.50
N VAL A 65 1.14 -9.81 -5.52
CA VAL A 65 0.97 -8.84 -6.59
C VAL A 65 2.35 -8.39 -7.03
N PRO A 66 2.47 -7.83 -8.25
CA PRO A 66 3.75 -7.33 -8.70
C PRO A 66 4.21 -6.17 -7.85
N PHE A 67 5.52 -6.03 -7.72
CA PHE A 67 6.08 -4.92 -6.97
C PHE A 67 5.59 -3.58 -7.52
N ASP A 68 5.57 -3.43 -8.84
CA ASP A 68 5.15 -2.18 -9.44
C ASP A 68 3.71 -1.83 -9.09
N TYR A 69 2.89 -2.83 -8.87
CA TYR A 69 1.51 -2.58 -8.52
C TYR A 69 1.43 -1.73 -7.24
N LEU A 70 2.22 -2.07 -6.26
CA LEU A 70 2.22 -1.29 -5.02
C LEU A 70 3.00 0.01 -5.16
N LYS A 71 4.06 0.00 -5.96
CA LYS A 71 4.92 1.15 -6.05
C LYS A 71 4.33 2.29 -6.85
N THR A 72 3.64 1.97 -7.92
CA THR A 72 3.20 3.01 -8.84
C THR A 72 1.71 3.21 -8.93
N LEU A 73 0.92 2.39 -8.26
CA LEU A 73 -0.52 2.54 -8.33
C LEU A 73 -0.92 3.88 -7.74
N GLU A 74 -1.63 4.66 -8.53
CA GLU A 74 -2.10 5.95 -8.06
C GLU A 74 -3.47 5.81 -7.45
N GLU A 75 -3.71 6.57 -6.41
CA GLU A 75 -5.01 6.55 -5.81
C GLU A 75 -5.98 7.11 -6.81
N ASP A 76 -7.03 6.38 -6.98
CA ASP A 76 -7.92 6.78 -7.99
C ASP A 76 -8.90 7.71 -7.51
N ARG A 77 -8.91 8.82 -7.95
CA ARG A 77 -9.78 9.63 -7.59
C ARG A 77 -10.60 9.93 -8.64
N LYS A 78 -10.35 9.61 -9.54
CA LYS A 78 -11.00 9.92 -10.54
C LYS A 78 -12.20 9.38 -10.63
N SER A 79 -12.17 8.53 -10.11
CA SER A 79 -13.29 7.95 -10.20
C SER A 79 -14.24 8.97 -10.19
N VAL A 80 -13.90 9.86 -9.94
CA VAL A 80 -14.67 10.72 -9.91
C VAL A 80 -15.21 11.00 -10.99
N VAL A 81 -15.06 10.85 -11.52
CA VAL A 81 -15.51 11.29 -12.53
C VAL A 81 -16.30 11.21 -12.85
#